data_98be24962c00a85f792fd841bfab1622
#
_entry.id   98be24962c00a85f792fd841bfab1622
#
_cell.length_a   1.000
_cell.length_b   1.000
_cell.length_c   1.000
_cell.angle_alpha   90.00
_cell.angle_beta   90.00
_cell.angle_gamma   90.00
#
_symmetry.space_group_name_H-M   'P 1'
#
loop_
_entity.id
_entity.type
_entity.pdbx_description
1 polymer ?
#
loop_
_entity_poly.entity_id
_entity_poly.type
_entity_poly.pdbx_seq_one_letter_code
_entity_poly.pdbx_strand_id
1 'polypeptide(L)'
;MRGALTNVCDYEGSRYRYDFWEGQGREYEDLAERIALRSLLPSSGDLLVEIGAGYGRLADLYAGYQRVVLLDYARSQLEEAQQYLSDSDRFIFVVGDVYRLPFVDGLFDVLTMVRVMHHLVDVPRALTELQRIIRSEGVAILEHASKQHLKSIARWLLRRQTWNPFDPQPVEFVELNYDFHPGWMRQQLTEASFRVEKVRSVSHFRIPLLKKGLPPRWLATWDALAQPTGQWWQLTPSVFVRAQAMKSSSGPPSGFFCCPVCRSVNLSPEGASLICENCGRHWRTDGGIYDFKTPLATP
;
A
#
# COMPACT_ATOMS: atom_id res chain seq x y z
N MET A 1 20.83 -11.11 17.84
CA MET A 1 19.39 -11.32 18.12
C MET A 1 18.72 -11.60 16.78
N ARG A 2 18.19 -12.80 16.57
CA ARG A 2 17.39 -13.13 15.39
C ARG A 2 16.06 -12.38 15.58
N GLY A 3 15.85 -11.29 14.82
CA GLY A 3 14.55 -10.65 14.78
C GLY A 3 13.53 -11.68 14.28
N ALA A 4 12.45 -11.88 15.04
CA ALA A 4 11.35 -12.70 14.62
C ALA A 4 10.94 -12.24 13.21
N LEU A 5 10.91 -13.18 12.27
CA LEU A 5 10.31 -12.97 10.96
C LEU A 5 8.86 -12.54 11.23
N THR A 6 8.54 -11.29 11.00
CA THR A 6 7.15 -10.83 11.00
C THR A 6 6.44 -11.68 9.94
N ASN A 7 5.38 -12.38 10.32
CA ASN A 7 4.54 -13.09 9.36
C ASN A 7 4.05 -12.06 8.33
N VAL A 8 4.41 -12.24 7.08
CA VAL A 8 4.00 -11.39 5.95
C VAL A 8 3.10 -12.21 5.06
N CYS A 9 1.99 -11.63 4.63
CA CYS A 9 1.15 -12.25 3.63
C CYS A 9 1.90 -12.28 2.30
N ASP A 10 2.26 -13.46 1.82
CA ASP A 10 3.06 -13.66 0.60
C ASP A 10 2.19 -14.24 -0.50
N TYR A 11 2.01 -13.48 -1.57
CA TYR A 11 1.28 -13.90 -2.77
C TYR A 11 2.19 -14.50 -3.85
N GLU A 12 3.41 -14.93 -3.49
CA GLU A 12 4.34 -15.54 -4.43
C GLU A 12 3.73 -16.76 -5.14
N GLY A 13 3.76 -16.76 -6.47
CA GLY A 13 3.19 -17.82 -7.31
C GLY A 13 1.65 -17.88 -7.33
N SER A 14 0.95 -16.96 -6.67
CA SER A 14 -0.51 -16.91 -6.69
C SER A 14 -1.04 -16.28 -7.98
N ARG A 15 -2.25 -16.68 -8.36
CA ARG A 15 -2.99 -16.07 -9.47
C ARG A 15 -3.84 -14.87 -8.99
N TYR A 16 -3.23 -13.97 -8.18
CA TYR A 16 -3.91 -12.87 -7.49
C TYR A 16 -4.85 -12.06 -8.38
N ARG A 17 -4.42 -11.73 -9.60
CA ARG A 17 -5.22 -10.98 -10.59
C ARG A 17 -6.55 -11.67 -10.88
N TYR A 18 -6.52 -12.99 -11.13
CA TYR A 18 -7.69 -13.78 -11.51
C TYR A 18 -8.49 -14.25 -10.29
N ASP A 19 -7.82 -14.58 -9.19
CA ASP A 19 -8.49 -15.09 -8.00
C ASP A 19 -9.25 -14.00 -7.22
N PHE A 20 -8.79 -12.73 -7.34
CA PHE A 20 -9.37 -11.62 -6.59
C PHE A 20 -10.03 -10.53 -7.45
N TRP A 21 -9.64 -10.35 -8.72
CA TRP A 21 -10.09 -9.20 -9.52
C TRP A 21 -10.84 -9.60 -10.77
N GLU A 22 -10.18 -10.15 -11.77
CA GLU A 22 -10.78 -10.43 -13.07
C GLU A 22 -11.78 -11.57 -13.01
N GLY A 23 -13.01 -11.30 -13.45
CA GLY A 23 -14.10 -12.31 -13.41
C GLY A 23 -14.70 -12.54 -12.03
N GLN A 24 -14.26 -11.83 -10.97
CA GLN A 24 -14.71 -12.02 -9.60
C GLN A 24 -15.87 -11.10 -9.19
N GLY A 25 -16.46 -10.36 -10.13
CA GLY A 25 -17.55 -9.42 -9.85
C GLY A 25 -17.13 -8.26 -8.94
N ARG A 26 -15.87 -7.82 -9.04
CA ARG A 26 -15.30 -6.72 -8.25
C ARG A 26 -15.16 -5.40 -9.02
N GLU A 27 -15.80 -5.29 -10.17
CA GLU A 27 -15.73 -4.10 -11.03
C GLU A 27 -16.20 -2.83 -10.30
N TYR A 28 -17.22 -2.96 -9.45
CA TYR A 28 -17.70 -1.84 -8.63
C TYR A 28 -16.62 -1.40 -7.62
N GLU A 29 -16.04 -2.34 -6.90
CA GLU A 29 -15.00 -2.06 -5.91
C GLU A 29 -13.78 -1.42 -6.58
N ASP A 30 -13.34 -1.93 -7.72
CA ASP A 30 -12.22 -1.37 -8.49
C ASP A 30 -12.52 0.07 -8.92
N LEU A 31 -13.67 0.33 -9.51
CA LEU A 31 -14.08 1.67 -9.93
C LEU A 31 -14.15 2.65 -8.74
N ALA A 32 -14.74 2.23 -7.61
CA ALA A 32 -14.86 3.06 -6.43
C ALA A 32 -13.50 3.43 -5.81
N GLU A 33 -12.57 2.47 -5.75
CA GLU A 33 -11.19 2.68 -5.29
C GLU A 33 -10.42 3.63 -6.22
N ARG A 34 -10.53 3.43 -7.54
CA ARG A 34 -9.90 4.31 -8.54
C ARG A 34 -10.39 5.75 -8.45
N ILE A 35 -11.71 5.96 -8.22
CA ILE A 35 -12.29 7.30 -8.03
C ILE A 35 -11.72 7.92 -6.74
N ALA A 36 -11.69 7.18 -5.65
CA ALA A 36 -11.13 7.65 -4.38
C ALA A 36 -9.66 8.04 -4.53
N LEU A 37 -8.84 7.13 -5.06
CA LEU A 37 -7.41 7.35 -5.25
C LEU A 37 -7.15 8.57 -6.14
N ARG A 38 -7.82 8.67 -7.29
CA ARG A 38 -7.69 9.82 -8.20
C ARG A 38 -8.08 11.15 -7.53
N SER A 39 -9.09 11.15 -6.64
CA SER A 39 -9.52 12.36 -5.92
C SER A 39 -8.53 12.81 -4.84
N LEU A 40 -7.63 11.93 -4.41
CA LEU A 40 -6.66 12.17 -3.35
C LEU A 40 -5.25 12.40 -3.88
N LEU A 41 -4.91 11.84 -5.05
CA LEU A 41 -3.59 12.00 -5.69
C LEU A 41 -3.34 13.45 -6.08
N PRO A 42 -2.12 13.98 -5.86
CA PRO A 42 -1.62 15.11 -6.62
C PRO A 42 -1.67 14.82 -8.13
N SER A 43 -1.98 15.83 -8.92
CA SER A 43 -2.15 15.66 -10.39
C SER A 43 -0.87 15.26 -11.11
N SER A 44 0.30 15.60 -10.54
CA SER A 44 1.62 15.31 -11.10
C SER A 44 2.70 15.32 -10.02
N GLY A 45 3.86 14.77 -10.34
CA GLY A 45 5.05 14.72 -9.48
C GLY A 45 6.23 14.09 -10.21
N ASP A 46 7.41 14.12 -9.58
CA ASP A 46 8.60 13.51 -10.16
C ASP A 46 8.66 12.01 -9.88
N LEU A 47 8.47 11.62 -8.63
CA LEU A 47 8.65 10.23 -8.19
C LEU A 47 7.54 9.77 -7.25
N LEU A 48 6.82 8.73 -7.68
CA LEU A 48 5.80 8.05 -6.88
C LEU A 48 6.25 6.63 -6.54
N VAL A 49 5.90 6.12 -5.35
CA VAL A 49 5.99 4.69 -5.02
C VAL A 49 4.61 4.13 -4.67
N GLU A 50 4.26 2.99 -5.26
CA GLU A 50 3.15 2.15 -4.82
C GLU A 50 3.68 0.97 -4.02
N ILE A 51 3.25 0.85 -2.76
CA ILE A 51 3.60 -0.23 -1.85
C ILE A 51 2.52 -1.32 -1.92
N GLY A 52 2.91 -2.55 -2.27
CA GLY A 52 1.99 -3.65 -2.55
C GLY A 52 1.30 -3.48 -3.90
N ALA A 53 2.09 -3.21 -4.93
CA ALA A 53 1.58 -2.90 -6.27
C ALA A 53 0.91 -4.09 -6.96
N GLY A 54 1.22 -5.32 -6.53
CA GLY A 54 0.75 -6.54 -7.19
C GLY A 54 1.12 -6.53 -8.68
N TYR A 55 0.16 -6.89 -9.52
CA TYR A 55 0.33 -6.86 -10.98
C TYR A 55 0.20 -5.45 -11.61
N GLY A 56 0.27 -4.38 -10.83
CA GLY A 56 0.22 -3.01 -11.32
C GLY A 56 -1.20 -2.50 -11.66
N ARG A 57 -2.23 -3.02 -10.99
CA ARG A 57 -3.65 -2.70 -11.24
C ARG A 57 -3.96 -1.20 -11.29
N LEU A 58 -3.30 -0.40 -10.47
CA LEU A 58 -3.58 1.04 -10.32
C LEU A 58 -2.59 1.93 -11.09
N ALA A 59 -1.60 1.35 -11.78
CA ALA A 59 -0.49 2.06 -12.41
C ALA A 59 -0.91 3.08 -13.47
N ASP A 60 -2.04 2.89 -14.14
CA ASP A 60 -2.61 3.83 -15.11
C ASP A 60 -3.05 5.16 -14.45
N LEU A 61 -3.34 5.16 -13.14
CA LEU A 61 -3.68 6.38 -12.41
C LEU A 61 -2.47 7.29 -12.16
N TYR A 62 -1.27 6.78 -12.35
CA TYR A 62 -0.01 7.49 -12.09
C TYR A 62 0.57 8.15 -13.35
N ALA A 63 -0.24 8.40 -14.38
CA ALA A 63 0.19 8.99 -15.65
C ALA A 63 0.85 10.37 -15.51
N GLY A 64 0.53 11.12 -14.46
CA GLY A 64 1.11 12.44 -14.18
C GLY A 64 2.51 12.42 -13.54
N TYR A 65 3.08 11.25 -13.24
CA TYR A 65 4.38 11.12 -12.59
C TYR A 65 5.46 10.73 -13.59
N GLN A 66 6.64 11.34 -13.47
CA GLN A 66 7.77 11.06 -14.38
C GLN A 66 8.28 9.62 -14.19
N ARG A 67 8.46 9.19 -12.93
CA ARG A 67 8.86 7.83 -12.57
C ARG A 67 7.93 7.27 -11.50
N VAL A 68 7.67 5.97 -11.60
CA VAL A 68 6.82 5.23 -10.68
C VAL A 68 7.54 3.97 -10.23
N VAL A 69 7.73 3.83 -8.94
CA VAL A 69 8.22 2.59 -8.34
C VAL A 69 7.02 1.71 -7.99
N LEU A 70 7.00 0.50 -8.49
CA LEU A 70 6.07 -0.55 -8.11
C LEU A 70 6.81 -1.51 -7.17
N LEU A 71 6.48 -1.45 -5.88
CA LEU A 71 7.07 -2.34 -4.88
C LEU A 71 6.05 -3.39 -4.45
N ASP A 72 6.47 -4.64 -4.46
CA ASP A 72 5.68 -5.75 -3.91
C ASP A 72 6.59 -6.73 -3.16
N TYR A 73 6.00 -7.53 -2.27
CA TYR A 73 6.72 -8.58 -1.56
C TYR A 73 6.88 -9.84 -2.42
N ALA A 74 5.94 -10.09 -3.33
CA ALA A 74 5.93 -11.23 -4.24
C ALA A 74 6.55 -10.85 -5.60
N ARG A 75 7.65 -11.50 -5.96
CA ARG A 75 8.35 -11.27 -7.24
C ARG A 75 7.46 -11.63 -8.44
N SER A 76 6.74 -12.74 -8.37
CA SER A 76 5.85 -13.19 -9.43
C SER A 76 4.77 -12.17 -9.80
N GLN A 77 4.29 -11.36 -8.83
CA GLN A 77 3.34 -10.29 -9.08
C GLN A 77 3.97 -9.15 -9.91
N LEU A 78 5.23 -8.81 -9.65
CA LEU A 78 5.95 -7.79 -10.42
C LEU A 78 6.34 -8.28 -11.82
N GLU A 79 6.62 -9.56 -11.99
CA GLU A 79 6.81 -10.17 -13.31
C GLU A 79 5.53 -10.10 -14.15
N GLU A 80 4.35 -10.31 -13.53
CA GLU A 80 3.06 -10.09 -14.17
C GLU A 80 2.82 -8.60 -14.47
N ALA A 81 3.21 -7.69 -13.55
CA ALA A 81 3.12 -6.26 -13.75
C ALA A 81 3.95 -5.78 -14.96
N GLN A 82 5.17 -6.29 -15.14
CA GLN A 82 5.99 -5.99 -16.32
C GLN A 82 5.29 -6.39 -17.63
N GLN A 83 4.66 -7.57 -17.65
CA GLN A 83 3.90 -8.04 -18.82
C GLN A 83 2.64 -7.20 -19.05
N TYR A 84 1.96 -6.80 -17.97
CA TYR A 84 0.71 -6.04 -18.03
C TYR A 84 0.92 -4.58 -18.47
N LEU A 85 2.01 -3.95 -18.01
CA LEU A 85 2.26 -2.52 -18.22
C LEU A 85 3.07 -2.21 -19.50
N SER A 86 3.53 -3.23 -20.20
CA SER A 86 4.34 -3.21 -21.41
C SER A 86 5.08 -1.88 -21.72
N ASP A 87 6.41 -1.96 -21.78
CA ASP A 87 7.36 -0.98 -22.35
C ASP A 87 7.24 0.49 -21.92
N SER A 88 7.22 0.75 -20.63
CA SER A 88 7.43 2.12 -20.18
C SER A 88 8.64 2.19 -19.25
N ASP A 89 9.73 2.80 -19.71
CA ASP A 89 10.97 3.07 -18.94
C ASP A 89 10.72 3.85 -17.62
N ARG A 90 9.52 4.35 -17.44
CA ARG A 90 9.13 5.10 -16.24
C ARG A 90 8.85 4.21 -15.04
N PHE A 91 8.60 2.90 -15.22
CA PHE A 91 8.33 1.98 -14.12
C PHE A 91 9.61 1.31 -13.61
N ILE A 92 9.79 1.33 -12.31
CA ILE A 92 10.89 0.66 -11.60
C ILE A 92 10.28 -0.41 -10.71
N PHE A 93 10.62 -1.68 -10.95
CA PHE A 93 10.06 -2.83 -10.23
C PHE A 93 10.99 -3.24 -9.09
N VAL A 94 10.44 -3.29 -7.86
CA VAL A 94 11.24 -3.55 -6.65
C VAL A 94 10.56 -4.59 -5.78
N VAL A 95 11.20 -5.72 -5.57
CA VAL A 95 10.79 -6.69 -4.55
C VAL A 95 11.34 -6.25 -3.19
N GLY A 96 10.48 -6.13 -2.19
CA GLY A 96 10.91 -5.66 -0.88
C GLY A 96 9.90 -5.85 0.24
N ASP A 97 10.42 -5.78 1.46
CA ASP A 97 9.64 -5.88 2.70
C ASP A 97 9.29 -4.47 3.19
N VAL A 98 8.01 -4.19 3.41
CA VAL A 98 7.50 -2.89 3.90
C VAL A 98 8.13 -2.47 5.22
N TYR A 99 8.57 -3.43 6.03
CA TYR A 99 9.25 -3.18 7.30
C TYR A 99 10.73 -2.83 7.17
N ARG A 100 11.30 -2.91 5.95
CA ARG A 100 12.71 -2.63 5.65
C ARG A 100 12.86 -2.18 4.20
N LEU A 101 12.24 -1.05 3.87
CA LEU A 101 12.23 -0.53 2.50
C LEU A 101 13.64 -0.17 2.01
N PRO A 102 14.02 -0.59 0.79
CA PRO A 102 15.39 -0.44 0.27
C PRO A 102 15.65 0.95 -0.36
N PHE A 103 15.00 1.98 0.12
CA PHE A 103 15.12 3.33 -0.40
C PHE A 103 15.80 4.27 0.59
N VAL A 104 16.51 5.26 0.05
CA VAL A 104 17.08 6.33 0.86
C VAL A 104 16.00 7.21 1.49
N ASP A 105 16.36 7.94 2.53
CA ASP A 105 15.44 8.81 3.26
C ASP A 105 14.95 9.98 2.38
N GLY A 106 13.67 10.29 2.45
CA GLY A 106 13.09 11.45 1.80
C GLY A 106 13.08 11.42 0.27
N LEU A 107 13.04 10.23 -0.32
CA LEU A 107 13.15 10.03 -1.76
C LEU A 107 11.86 10.39 -2.53
N PHE A 108 10.69 10.02 -2.01
CA PHE A 108 9.44 10.04 -2.79
C PHE A 108 8.59 11.28 -2.54
N ASP A 109 8.05 11.85 -3.62
CA ASP A 109 7.05 12.92 -3.56
C ASP A 109 5.71 12.42 -3.05
N VAL A 110 5.32 11.25 -3.57
CA VAL A 110 4.04 10.60 -3.28
C VAL A 110 4.24 9.12 -3.02
N LEU A 111 3.49 8.63 -2.05
CA LEU A 111 3.41 7.22 -1.69
C LEU A 111 1.95 6.78 -1.71
N THR A 112 1.68 5.63 -2.30
CA THR A 112 0.38 4.96 -2.25
C THR A 112 0.50 3.58 -1.65
N MET A 113 -0.49 3.19 -0.84
CA MET A 113 -0.60 1.84 -0.28
C MET A 113 -2.09 1.46 -0.24
N VAL A 114 -2.52 0.59 -1.14
CA VAL A 114 -3.93 0.19 -1.29
C VAL A 114 -4.04 -1.32 -1.15
N ARG A 115 -4.93 -1.77 -0.27
CA ARG A 115 -5.16 -3.19 0.06
C ARG A 115 -3.94 -3.94 0.60
N VAL A 116 -3.08 -3.25 1.33
CA VAL A 116 -1.89 -3.84 1.97
C VAL A 116 -1.97 -3.75 3.48
N MET A 117 -2.43 -2.61 4.02
CA MET A 117 -2.37 -2.34 5.45
C MET A 117 -3.07 -3.40 6.31
N HIS A 118 -4.14 -3.99 5.80
CA HIS A 118 -4.86 -5.05 6.50
C HIS A 118 -4.10 -6.39 6.58
N HIS A 119 -2.95 -6.52 5.92
CA HIS A 119 -2.03 -7.65 6.04
C HIS A 119 -0.83 -7.36 6.96
N LEU A 120 -0.76 -6.17 7.55
CA LEU A 120 0.37 -5.76 8.38
C LEU A 120 0.13 -6.10 9.85
N VAL A 121 1.00 -6.90 10.43
CA VAL A 121 1.00 -7.25 11.86
C VAL A 121 1.47 -6.07 12.72
N ASP A 122 2.43 -5.29 12.22
CA ASP A 122 3.04 -4.15 12.92
C ASP A 122 2.88 -2.87 12.08
N VAL A 123 1.68 -2.30 12.11
CA VAL A 123 1.35 -1.05 11.39
C VAL A 123 2.25 0.11 11.82
N PRO A 124 2.54 0.35 13.13
CA PRO A 124 3.43 1.43 13.56
C PRO A 124 4.81 1.37 12.91
N ARG A 125 5.40 0.19 12.84
CA ARG A 125 6.71 -0.02 12.21
C ARG A 125 6.66 0.25 10.70
N ALA A 126 5.64 -0.24 10.02
CA ALA A 126 5.45 0.04 8.60
C ALA A 126 5.30 1.54 8.35
N LEU A 127 4.46 2.25 9.13
CA LEU A 127 4.29 3.70 9.01
C LEU A 127 5.58 4.47 9.25
N THR A 128 6.46 4.00 10.16
CA THR A 128 7.79 4.58 10.38
C THR A 128 8.66 4.47 9.12
N GLU A 129 8.65 3.32 8.44
CA GLU A 129 9.38 3.13 7.19
C GLU A 129 8.80 3.97 6.05
N LEU A 130 7.48 4.06 5.93
CA LEU A 130 6.84 4.92 4.94
C LEU A 130 7.20 6.39 5.16
N GLN A 131 7.18 6.85 6.42
CA GLN A 131 7.55 8.21 6.78
C GLN A 131 9.02 8.51 6.50
N ARG A 132 9.90 7.52 6.67
CA ARG A 132 11.32 7.66 6.37
C ARG A 132 11.58 7.94 4.90
N ILE A 133 10.96 7.17 3.99
CA ILE A 133 11.22 7.23 2.55
C ILE A 133 10.52 8.39 1.83
N ILE A 134 9.43 8.91 2.40
CA ILE A 134 8.73 10.06 1.82
C ILE A 134 9.47 11.35 2.16
N ARG A 135 9.50 12.33 1.25
CA ARG A 135 10.12 13.62 1.51
C ARG A 135 9.32 14.46 2.52
N SER A 136 9.94 15.54 3.03
CA SER A 136 9.22 16.55 3.80
C SER A 136 8.05 17.08 2.98
N GLU A 137 6.87 17.23 3.60
CA GLU A 137 5.61 17.64 2.97
C GLU A 137 5.12 16.71 1.84
N GLY A 138 5.77 15.58 1.62
CA GLY A 138 5.31 14.55 0.68
C GLY A 138 3.94 13.98 1.06
N VAL A 139 3.22 13.46 0.09
CA VAL A 139 1.83 12.99 0.25
C VAL A 139 1.78 11.47 0.30
N ALA A 140 1.23 10.92 1.37
CA ALA A 140 0.89 9.51 1.48
C ALA A 140 -0.61 9.30 1.29
N ILE A 141 -1.00 8.34 0.44
CA ILE A 141 -2.39 7.90 0.30
C ILE A 141 -2.46 6.45 0.73
N LEU A 142 -3.09 6.22 1.86
CA LEU A 142 -3.13 4.95 2.56
C LEU A 142 -4.57 4.44 2.64
N GLU A 143 -4.79 3.18 2.27
CA GLU A 143 -6.08 2.53 2.45
C GLU A 143 -5.99 1.52 3.59
N HIS A 144 -7.03 1.49 4.41
CA HIS A 144 -7.18 0.48 5.45
C HIS A 144 -8.61 -0.07 5.52
N ALA A 145 -8.71 -1.34 5.93
CA ALA A 145 -9.99 -1.96 6.23
C ALA A 145 -10.53 -1.44 7.58
N SER A 146 -11.81 -1.02 7.60
CA SER A 146 -12.45 -0.49 8.80
C SER A 146 -13.30 -1.53 9.49
N LYS A 147 -13.05 -1.76 10.79
CA LYS A 147 -13.93 -2.59 11.62
C LYS A 147 -15.27 -1.94 11.95
N GLN A 148 -15.39 -0.62 11.83
CA GLN A 148 -16.57 0.19 12.16
C GLN A 148 -17.59 0.30 11.02
N HIS A 149 -17.54 -0.57 10.00
CA HIS A 149 -18.49 -0.50 8.89
C HIS A 149 -19.91 -1.00 9.30
N LEU A 150 -20.95 -0.47 8.64
CA LEU A 150 -22.36 -0.72 8.97
C LEU A 150 -22.72 -2.22 9.13
N LYS A 151 -22.18 -3.07 8.24
CA LYS A 151 -22.43 -4.53 8.32
C LYS A 151 -21.84 -5.14 9.58
N SER A 152 -20.67 -4.68 10.04
CA SER A 152 -20.05 -5.12 11.28
C SER A 152 -20.88 -4.68 12.50
N ILE A 153 -21.28 -3.41 12.51
CA ILE A 153 -22.15 -2.85 13.57
C ILE A 153 -23.46 -3.64 13.68
N ALA A 154 -24.12 -3.88 12.54
CA ALA A 154 -25.36 -4.65 12.51
C ALA A 154 -25.16 -6.10 13.00
N ARG A 155 -24.09 -6.78 12.60
CA ARG A 155 -23.80 -8.16 13.08
C ARG A 155 -23.54 -8.18 14.59
N TRP A 156 -22.83 -7.19 15.11
CA TRP A 156 -22.55 -7.09 16.54
C TRP A 156 -23.85 -6.85 17.34
N LEU A 157 -24.69 -5.90 16.92
CA LEU A 157 -25.99 -5.62 17.55
C LEU A 157 -26.91 -6.85 17.54
N LEU A 158 -26.88 -7.62 16.45
CA LEU A 158 -27.65 -8.87 16.30
C LEU A 158 -26.96 -10.09 16.96
N ARG A 159 -25.86 -9.88 17.72
CA ARG A 159 -25.06 -10.96 18.37
C ARG A 159 -24.54 -12.04 17.40
N ARG A 160 -24.30 -11.66 16.14
CA ARG A 160 -23.76 -12.56 15.08
C ARG A 160 -22.25 -12.40 14.89
N GLN A 161 -21.60 -11.66 15.79
CA GLN A 161 -20.16 -11.36 15.80
C GLN A 161 -19.73 -11.21 17.25
N THR A 162 -18.56 -11.75 17.60
CA THR A 162 -18.04 -11.77 18.97
C THR A 162 -17.30 -10.51 19.35
N TRP A 163 -16.58 -9.90 18.40
CA TRP A 163 -15.80 -8.70 18.65
C TRP A 163 -16.61 -7.41 18.47
N ASN A 164 -16.28 -6.42 19.29
CA ASN A 164 -16.95 -5.12 19.31
C ASN A 164 -16.36 -4.18 18.25
N PRO A 165 -17.14 -3.67 17.26
CA PRO A 165 -16.66 -2.73 16.26
C PRO A 165 -16.25 -1.37 16.83
N PHE A 166 -16.67 -1.01 18.04
CA PHE A 166 -16.35 0.25 18.71
C PHE A 166 -15.12 0.16 19.62
N ASP A 167 -14.57 -1.05 19.84
CA ASP A 167 -13.31 -1.22 20.55
C ASP A 167 -12.18 -0.58 19.71
N PRO A 168 -11.33 0.30 20.27
CA PRO A 168 -10.25 0.92 19.51
C PRO A 168 -9.17 -0.05 19.03
N GLN A 169 -9.02 -1.23 19.64
CA GLN A 169 -7.98 -2.18 19.24
C GLN A 169 -8.24 -2.79 17.86
N PRO A 170 -7.21 -3.04 17.04
CA PRO A 170 -7.32 -3.83 15.82
C PRO A 170 -7.90 -5.22 16.08
N VAL A 171 -8.55 -5.79 15.11
CA VAL A 171 -9.05 -7.17 15.17
C VAL A 171 -8.51 -7.98 13.99
N GLU A 172 -7.88 -9.10 14.31
CA GLU A 172 -7.57 -10.13 13.33
C GLU A 172 -8.78 -11.05 13.20
N PHE A 173 -9.45 -11.03 12.04
CA PHE A 173 -10.66 -11.82 11.83
C PHE A 173 -10.41 -13.09 11.00
N VAL A 174 -9.31 -13.14 10.28
CA VAL A 174 -8.72 -14.29 9.58
C VAL A 174 -7.21 -14.09 9.67
N GLU A 175 -6.44 -15.16 9.65
CA GLU A 175 -4.98 -15.13 9.71
C GLU A 175 -4.39 -14.08 8.74
N LEU A 176 -3.57 -13.18 9.28
CA LEU A 176 -2.98 -12.03 8.56
C LEU A 176 -3.99 -11.12 7.86
N ASN A 177 -5.22 -11.02 8.41
CA ASN A 177 -6.21 -10.06 7.94
C ASN A 177 -6.80 -9.28 9.11
N TYR A 178 -6.48 -8.00 9.16
CA TYR A 178 -6.83 -7.08 10.23
C TYR A 178 -7.82 -6.03 9.77
N ASP A 179 -8.85 -5.81 10.60
CA ASP A 179 -9.70 -4.61 10.50
C ASP A 179 -9.31 -3.63 11.60
N PHE A 180 -9.24 -2.34 11.26
CA PHE A 180 -8.78 -1.28 12.15
C PHE A 180 -9.91 -0.36 12.56
N HIS A 181 -9.85 0.13 13.81
CA HIS A 181 -10.71 1.21 14.26
C HIS A 181 -10.21 2.54 13.65
N PRO A 182 -11.10 3.38 13.07
CA PRO A 182 -10.67 4.64 12.44
C PRO A 182 -9.90 5.59 13.37
N GLY A 183 -10.32 5.65 14.64
CA GLY A 183 -9.62 6.46 15.65
C GLY A 183 -8.21 5.94 15.95
N TRP A 184 -8.05 4.61 16.04
CA TRP A 184 -6.74 3.99 16.21
C TRP A 184 -5.82 4.28 15.01
N MET A 185 -6.32 4.12 13.79
CA MET A 185 -5.52 4.42 12.59
C MET A 185 -5.09 5.89 12.54
N ARG A 186 -5.99 6.82 12.89
CA ARG A 186 -5.64 8.25 12.97
C ARG A 186 -4.56 8.52 14.00
N GLN A 187 -4.61 7.84 15.15
CA GLN A 187 -3.58 7.93 16.19
C GLN A 187 -2.24 7.43 15.66
N GLN A 188 -2.19 6.25 15.03
CA GLN A 188 -0.95 5.69 14.48
C GLN A 188 -0.32 6.59 13.42
N LEU A 189 -1.14 7.19 12.54
CA LEU A 189 -0.66 8.17 11.56
C LEU A 189 -0.05 9.40 12.23
N THR A 190 -0.69 9.91 13.27
CA THR A 190 -0.18 11.07 14.02
C THR A 190 1.13 10.75 14.74
N GLU A 191 1.22 9.60 15.39
CA GLU A 191 2.42 9.12 16.08
C GLU A 191 3.59 8.91 15.10
N ALA A 192 3.29 8.46 13.87
CA ALA A 192 4.26 8.36 12.78
C ALA A 192 4.54 9.71 12.06
N SER A 193 4.13 10.84 12.63
CA SER A 193 4.33 12.17 12.06
C SER A 193 3.68 12.38 10.68
N PHE A 194 2.49 11.83 10.49
CA PHE A 194 1.61 12.13 9.36
C PHE A 194 0.44 13.00 9.80
N ARG A 195 0.20 14.10 9.07
CA ARG A 195 -0.99 14.94 9.23
C ARG A 195 -2.06 14.51 8.25
N VAL A 196 -3.18 14.00 8.76
CA VAL A 196 -4.34 13.63 7.94
C VAL A 196 -4.98 14.88 7.36
N GLU A 197 -5.10 14.94 6.03
CA GLU A 197 -5.70 16.06 5.29
C GLU A 197 -7.10 15.76 4.80
N LYS A 198 -7.29 14.59 4.16
CA LYS A 198 -8.57 14.18 3.58
C LYS A 198 -8.83 12.71 3.86
N VAL A 199 -10.10 12.38 4.08
CA VAL A 199 -10.55 10.99 4.26
C VAL A 199 -11.68 10.70 3.28
N ARG A 200 -11.69 9.51 2.70
CA ARG A 200 -12.75 8.98 1.85
C ARG A 200 -13.24 7.66 2.38
N SER A 201 -14.53 7.55 2.61
CA SER A 201 -15.21 6.28 2.86
C SER A 201 -15.55 5.63 1.52
N VAL A 202 -15.17 4.38 1.31
CA VAL A 202 -15.26 3.73 0.00
C VAL A 202 -16.00 2.39 0.10
N SER A 203 -16.68 2.00 -0.97
CA SER A 203 -17.47 0.75 -1.03
C SER A 203 -18.75 0.77 -0.19
N HIS A 204 -19.52 1.89 -0.20
CA HIS A 204 -20.80 2.01 0.48
C HIS A 204 -21.83 0.98 0.02
N PHE A 205 -21.83 0.64 -1.27
CA PHE A 205 -22.82 -0.24 -1.90
C PHE A 205 -22.31 -1.67 -2.10
N ARG A 206 -21.37 -2.15 -1.27
CA ARG A 206 -20.86 -3.53 -1.30
C ARG A 206 -21.88 -4.50 -0.74
N ILE A 207 -23.08 -4.53 -1.38
CA ILE A 207 -24.22 -5.35 -1.03
C ILE A 207 -24.53 -6.28 -2.22
N PRO A 208 -24.55 -7.61 -2.04
CA PRO A 208 -24.71 -8.57 -3.15
C PRO A 208 -25.94 -8.32 -4.01
N LEU A 209 -27.07 -7.95 -3.40
CA LEU A 209 -28.31 -7.65 -4.12
C LEU A 209 -28.16 -6.45 -5.06
N LEU A 210 -27.53 -5.37 -4.60
CA LEU A 210 -27.29 -4.19 -5.42
C LEU A 210 -26.31 -4.48 -6.56
N LYS A 211 -25.26 -5.23 -6.28
CA LYS A 211 -24.24 -5.61 -7.29
C LYS A 211 -24.79 -6.53 -8.38
N LYS A 212 -25.83 -7.33 -8.07
CA LYS A 212 -26.49 -8.18 -9.07
C LYS A 212 -27.52 -7.43 -9.91
N GLY A 213 -28.14 -6.40 -9.34
CA GLY A 213 -29.24 -5.67 -9.97
C GLY A 213 -28.87 -4.39 -10.68
N LEU A 214 -27.67 -3.83 -10.43
CA LEU A 214 -27.28 -2.52 -10.93
C LEU A 214 -25.91 -2.56 -11.61
N PRO A 215 -25.72 -1.79 -12.69
CA PRO A 215 -24.42 -1.67 -13.35
C PRO A 215 -23.36 -1.15 -12.40
N PRO A 216 -22.13 -1.73 -12.40
CA PRO A 216 -21.02 -1.32 -11.51
C PRO A 216 -20.71 0.18 -11.60
N ARG A 217 -20.81 0.79 -12.79
CA ARG A 217 -20.57 2.23 -13.00
C ARG A 217 -21.56 3.13 -12.25
N TRP A 218 -22.82 2.73 -12.15
CA TRP A 218 -23.82 3.50 -11.40
C TRP A 218 -23.54 3.45 -9.89
N LEU A 219 -23.26 2.25 -9.38
CA LEU A 219 -22.86 2.08 -7.98
C LEU A 219 -21.61 2.90 -7.66
N ALA A 220 -20.60 2.90 -8.53
CA ALA A 220 -19.40 3.69 -8.37
C ALA A 220 -19.64 5.21 -8.43
N THR A 221 -20.57 5.67 -9.27
CA THR A 221 -20.97 7.08 -9.32
C THR A 221 -21.63 7.52 -8.01
N TRP A 222 -22.55 6.74 -7.49
CA TRP A 222 -23.20 7.04 -6.19
C TRP A 222 -22.21 6.95 -5.03
N ASP A 223 -21.30 5.97 -5.09
CA ASP A 223 -20.21 5.85 -4.12
C ASP A 223 -19.33 7.12 -4.14
N ALA A 224 -18.97 7.61 -5.32
CA ALA A 224 -18.18 8.83 -5.48
C ALA A 224 -18.81 10.05 -4.81
N LEU A 225 -20.13 10.19 -4.89
CA LEU A 225 -20.87 11.26 -4.20
C LEU A 225 -20.87 11.08 -2.69
N ALA A 226 -20.86 9.85 -2.20
CA ALA A 226 -20.86 9.53 -0.77
C ALA A 226 -19.44 9.53 -0.16
N GLN A 227 -18.37 9.28 -0.93
CA GLN A 227 -17.01 9.17 -0.43
C GLN A 227 -16.55 10.32 0.47
N PRO A 228 -16.88 11.61 0.21
CA PRO A 228 -16.48 12.71 1.07
C PRO A 228 -17.02 12.64 2.51
N THR A 229 -18.09 11.87 2.76
CA THR A 229 -18.63 11.64 4.11
C THR A 229 -17.61 11.02 5.05
N GLY A 230 -16.58 10.35 4.51
CA GLY A 230 -15.44 9.82 5.27
C GLY A 230 -14.73 10.85 6.14
N GLN A 231 -14.90 12.16 5.85
CA GLN A 231 -14.35 13.23 6.67
C GLN A 231 -15.02 13.29 8.05
N TRP A 232 -16.28 12.89 8.16
CA TRP A 232 -17.06 12.92 9.39
C TRP A 232 -17.27 11.55 10.01
N TRP A 233 -17.59 10.54 9.19
CA TRP A 233 -17.82 9.16 9.63
C TRP A 233 -17.34 8.13 8.62
N GLN A 234 -16.79 7.04 9.13
CA GLN A 234 -16.12 6.01 8.34
C GLN A 234 -16.84 4.67 8.50
N LEU A 235 -18.11 4.62 8.02
CA LEU A 235 -19.00 3.48 8.18
C LEU A 235 -18.94 2.47 7.01
N THR A 236 -17.91 2.55 6.20
CA THR A 236 -17.67 1.65 5.05
C THR A 236 -16.52 0.69 5.33
N PRO A 237 -16.45 -0.45 4.62
CA PRO A 237 -15.40 -1.44 4.83
C PRO A 237 -14.00 -0.97 4.43
N SER A 238 -13.88 0.03 3.55
CA SER A 238 -12.60 0.57 3.09
C SER A 238 -12.56 2.07 3.31
N VAL A 239 -11.43 2.56 3.82
CA VAL A 239 -11.19 3.97 4.14
C VAL A 239 -9.86 4.39 3.53
N PHE A 240 -9.89 5.40 2.67
CA PHE A 240 -8.71 6.03 2.08
C PHE A 240 -8.38 7.31 2.83
N VAL A 241 -7.13 7.45 3.19
CA VAL A 241 -6.59 8.61 3.92
C VAL A 241 -5.51 9.26 3.07
N ARG A 242 -5.66 10.55 2.77
CA ARG A 242 -4.55 11.40 2.32
C ARG A 242 -3.91 12.02 3.55
N ALA A 243 -2.61 11.82 3.70
CA ALA A 243 -1.84 12.37 4.78
C ALA A 243 -0.56 13.02 4.26
N GLN A 244 -0.10 14.07 4.92
CA GLN A 244 1.14 14.78 4.61
C GLN A 244 2.22 14.40 5.62
N ALA A 245 3.43 14.13 5.16
CA ALA A 245 4.57 13.85 6.02
C ALA A 245 5.05 15.12 6.72
N MET A 246 5.02 15.11 8.05
CA MET A 246 5.41 16.24 8.90
C MET A 246 6.82 15.98 9.46
N LYS A 247 7.84 16.28 8.68
CA LYS A 247 9.25 16.20 9.11
C LYS A 247 10.05 17.41 8.62
N SER A 248 11.15 17.67 9.29
CA SER A 248 12.11 18.68 8.83
C SER A 248 12.67 18.29 7.46
N SER A 249 12.90 19.27 6.61
CA SER A 249 13.55 19.04 5.34
C SER A 249 14.96 18.49 5.60
N SER A 250 15.20 17.25 5.23
CA SER A 250 16.55 16.75 4.99
C SER A 250 16.94 17.21 3.58
N GLY A 251 18.18 17.57 3.35
CA GLY A 251 18.70 17.92 2.03
C GLY A 251 18.31 16.92 0.93
N PRO A 252 18.68 17.15 -0.33
CA PRO A 252 18.35 16.24 -1.41
C PRO A 252 18.84 14.83 -1.10
N PRO A 253 18.07 13.77 -1.47
CA PRO A 253 18.44 12.40 -1.18
C PRO A 253 19.77 12.03 -1.84
N SER A 254 20.67 11.36 -1.11
CA SER A 254 21.95 10.89 -1.61
C SER A 254 21.81 9.49 -2.22
N GLY A 255 21.35 9.39 -3.44
CA GLY A 255 21.14 8.13 -4.13
C GLY A 255 19.68 7.73 -4.24
N PHE A 256 19.42 6.49 -4.66
CA PHE A 256 18.07 5.94 -4.84
C PHE A 256 17.80 4.77 -3.89
N PHE A 257 18.68 3.77 -3.89
CA PHE A 257 18.58 2.61 -3.03
C PHE A 257 19.51 2.69 -1.82
N CYS A 258 19.10 2.04 -0.72
CA CYS A 258 19.97 1.70 0.40
C CYS A 258 19.82 0.22 0.74
N CYS A 259 20.85 -0.36 1.37
CA CYS A 259 20.79 -1.72 1.85
C CYS A 259 19.72 -1.87 2.95
N PRO A 260 18.69 -2.73 2.80
CA PRO A 260 17.61 -2.85 3.78
C PRO A 260 18.08 -3.44 5.13
N VAL A 261 19.32 -3.92 5.20
CA VAL A 261 19.87 -4.51 6.43
C VAL A 261 20.72 -3.52 7.22
N CYS A 262 21.67 -2.82 6.57
CA CYS A 262 22.59 -1.91 7.26
C CYS A 262 22.37 -0.43 6.90
N ARG A 263 21.41 -0.11 6.02
CA ARG A 263 21.07 1.25 5.57
C ARG A 263 22.16 1.99 4.79
N SER A 264 23.26 1.33 4.46
CA SER A 264 24.31 1.92 3.63
C SER A 264 23.76 2.25 2.24
N VAL A 265 24.11 3.42 1.74
CA VAL A 265 23.81 3.86 0.36
C VAL A 265 24.87 3.39 -0.64
N ASN A 266 25.98 2.83 -0.16
CA ASN A 266 27.08 2.32 -0.99
C ASN A 266 26.71 0.95 -1.53
N LEU A 267 25.96 0.94 -2.62
CA LEU A 267 25.56 -0.22 -3.37
C LEU A 267 26.24 -0.17 -4.74
N SER A 268 27.12 -1.14 -5.02
CA SER A 268 27.86 -1.24 -6.28
C SER A 268 27.28 -2.34 -7.17
N PRO A 269 27.05 -2.09 -8.47
CA PRO A 269 26.58 -3.12 -9.39
C PRO A 269 27.68 -4.14 -9.67
N GLU A 270 27.34 -5.43 -9.59
CA GLU A 270 28.20 -6.55 -9.96
C GLU A 270 27.38 -7.63 -10.69
N GLY A 271 27.57 -7.72 -12.00
CA GLY A 271 26.80 -8.63 -12.84
C GLY A 271 25.29 -8.37 -12.74
N ALA A 272 24.53 -9.40 -12.32
CA ALA A 272 23.09 -9.32 -12.09
C ALA A 272 22.74 -9.07 -10.61
N SER A 273 23.59 -8.33 -9.89
CA SER A 273 23.36 -8.01 -8.47
C SER A 273 23.86 -6.61 -8.09
N LEU A 274 23.38 -6.13 -6.94
CA LEU A 274 23.94 -4.99 -6.21
C LEU A 274 24.60 -5.50 -4.94
N ILE A 275 25.86 -5.12 -4.73
CA ILE A 275 26.62 -5.48 -3.53
C ILE A 275 26.62 -4.30 -2.57
N CYS A 276 26.28 -4.56 -1.33
CA CYS A 276 26.46 -3.57 -0.26
C CYS A 276 27.91 -3.59 0.23
N GLU A 277 28.68 -2.55 -0.07
CA GLU A 277 30.09 -2.44 0.33
C GLU A 277 30.30 -2.42 1.85
N ASN A 278 29.27 -2.02 2.62
CA ASN A 278 29.36 -1.95 4.08
C ASN A 278 29.16 -3.30 4.78
N CYS A 279 28.23 -4.15 4.29
CA CYS A 279 27.91 -5.41 4.96
C CYS A 279 28.05 -6.66 4.09
N GLY A 280 28.55 -6.49 2.86
CA GLY A 280 28.85 -7.58 1.92
C GLY A 280 27.64 -8.35 1.38
N ARG A 281 26.39 -7.87 1.60
CA ARG A 281 25.20 -8.55 1.10
C ARG A 281 24.97 -8.26 -0.37
N HIS A 282 24.61 -9.29 -1.11
CA HIS A 282 24.27 -9.22 -2.52
C HIS A 282 22.76 -9.26 -2.72
N TRP A 283 22.24 -8.36 -3.54
CA TRP A 283 20.83 -8.20 -3.87
C TRP A 283 20.63 -8.44 -5.37
N ARG A 284 19.71 -9.32 -5.73
CA ARG A 284 19.46 -9.70 -7.12
C ARG A 284 18.91 -8.53 -7.93
N THR A 285 19.37 -8.36 -9.18
CA THR A 285 18.90 -7.33 -10.13
C THR A 285 18.77 -7.91 -11.53
N ASP A 286 18.00 -8.96 -11.68
CA ASP A 286 17.79 -9.65 -12.96
C ASP A 286 16.36 -9.43 -13.49
N GLY A 287 16.19 -9.56 -14.81
CA GLY A 287 14.88 -9.42 -15.44
C GLY A 287 14.26 -8.02 -15.29
N GLY A 288 15.07 -6.98 -15.04
CA GLY A 288 14.55 -5.61 -14.82
C GLY A 288 13.89 -5.39 -13.45
N ILE A 289 14.07 -6.33 -12.51
CA ILE A 289 13.53 -6.26 -11.15
C ILE A 289 14.66 -6.18 -10.14
N TYR A 290 14.60 -5.21 -9.23
CA TYR A 290 15.47 -5.09 -8.07
C TYR A 290 14.91 -5.90 -6.91
N ASP A 291 15.57 -6.98 -6.48
CA ASP A 291 15.06 -7.86 -5.41
C ASP A 291 15.85 -7.67 -4.12
N PHE A 292 15.22 -6.99 -3.17
CA PHE A 292 15.75 -6.71 -1.84
C PHE A 292 15.08 -7.52 -0.71
N LYS A 293 14.31 -8.56 -1.05
CA LYS A 293 13.60 -9.41 -0.08
C LYS A 293 14.57 -10.31 0.69
N THR A 294 15.39 -11.05 -0.06
CA THR A 294 16.35 -12.01 0.49
C THR A 294 17.70 -11.81 -0.15
N PRO A 295 18.77 -11.59 0.63
CA PRO A 295 20.11 -11.50 0.06
C PRO A 295 20.51 -12.84 -0.57
N LEU A 296 21.23 -12.77 -1.68
CA LEU A 296 21.85 -13.96 -2.26
C LEU A 296 22.83 -14.56 -1.24
N ALA A 297 22.98 -15.89 -1.27
CA ALA A 297 24.03 -16.54 -0.48
C ALA A 297 25.38 -15.99 -0.95
N THR A 298 26.21 -15.57 0.00
CA THR A 298 27.60 -15.21 -0.30
C THR A 298 28.31 -16.46 -0.79
N PRO A 299 29.02 -16.46 -1.93
CA PRO A 299 29.74 -17.63 -2.45
C PRO A 299 30.78 -18.12 -1.47
#